data_30fac0acd92b95353e8b12249d05cd2a
#
_entry.id   30fac0acd92b95353e8b12249d05cd2a
#
_cell.length_a   1.000
_cell.length_b   1.000
_cell.length_c   1.000
_cell.angle_alpha   90.00
_cell.angle_beta   90.00
_cell.angle_gamma   90.00
#
_symmetry.space_group_name_H-M   'P 1'
#
loop_
_entity.id
_entity.type
_entity.pdbx_description
1 polymer ?
#
loop_
_entity_poly.entity_id
_entity_poly.type
_entity_poly.pdbx_seq_one_letter_code
_entity_poly.pdbx_strand_id
1 'polypeptide(L)'
;MSAVDYSLQIDEARETAICEVRGLSKSYRNFWLNDVSFKLEPGYIMGFVGRNGAGKSTTIKSMLRLVKPDCGEVKMFGMNYAENEEECKKHLGIVLGEFDYYADKKLKTVTGVVRRFYPEWDEAAYRRCISRFELDETKRVKELSAGMKVKYALALALSHNARLLILDEPTSGLDPVSRDELLDIFREFVADGKRSILFSTHITSDLDKCADYIMYIKDGCILMNGDREEIIGGYRLVCGGKADMTPELEAALIGVKETAFGFTGLIAERDLNAADGLQTAPADIESIMLYTEKYELHQEA
;
A
#
# COMPACT_ATOMS: atom_id res chain seq x y z
N MET A 1 -21.19 -14.38 46.70
CA MET A 1 -19.87 -14.45 46.04
C MET A 1 -20.11 -14.19 44.56
N SER A 2 -19.84 -12.98 44.13
CA SER A 2 -20.10 -12.51 42.77
C SER A 2 -19.01 -13.03 41.82
N ALA A 3 -19.43 -13.58 40.68
CA ALA A 3 -18.54 -13.93 39.59
C ALA A 3 -17.85 -12.65 39.08
N VAL A 4 -16.54 -12.64 39.14
CA VAL A 4 -15.72 -11.58 38.58
C VAL A 4 -15.78 -11.75 37.06
N ASP A 5 -16.29 -10.73 36.42
CA ASP A 5 -16.40 -10.64 34.96
C ASP A 5 -15.00 -10.50 34.33
N TYR A 6 -14.51 -11.59 33.75
CA TYR A 6 -13.22 -11.66 33.07
C TYR A 6 -13.25 -11.11 31.64
N SER A 7 -14.39 -10.60 31.18
CA SER A 7 -14.57 -10.14 29.79
C SER A 7 -13.99 -8.74 29.49
N LEU A 8 -13.63 -7.96 30.51
CA LEU A 8 -13.14 -6.59 30.35
C LEU A 8 -11.61 -6.42 30.41
N GLN A 9 -10.83 -7.47 30.67
CA GLN A 9 -9.37 -7.39 30.77
C GLN A 9 -8.59 -7.86 29.56
N ILE A 10 -9.24 -8.28 28.48
CA ILE A 10 -8.55 -8.76 27.26
C ILE A 10 -8.42 -7.65 26.19
N ASP A 11 -9.09 -6.51 26.34
CA ASP A 11 -9.13 -5.45 25.31
C ASP A 11 -8.07 -4.32 25.49
N GLU A 12 -7.35 -4.28 26.61
CA GLU A 12 -6.31 -3.24 26.86
C GLU A 12 -4.91 -3.59 26.35
N ALA A 13 -4.68 -4.78 25.82
CA ALA A 13 -3.40 -5.22 25.27
C ALA A 13 -3.38 -5.33 23.73
N ARG A 14 -4.37 -4.81 23.02
CA ARG A 14 -4.27 -4.64 21.56
C ARG A 14 -3.33 -3.48 21.29
N GLU A 15 -2.14 -3.81 20.78
CA GLU A 15 -1.14 -2.85 20.35
C GLU A 15 -1.80 -1.73 19.53
N THR A 16 -1.54 -0.49 19.96
CA THR A 16 -2.02 0.69 19.23
C THR A 16 -1.49 0.63 17.80
N ALA A 17 -2.35 0.81 16.80
CA ALA A 17 -1.97 0.84 15.40
C ALA A 17 -0.73 1.73 15.17
N ILE A 18 0.21 1.28 14.36
CA ILE A 18 1.41 2.07 14.01
C ILE A 18 1.05 3.30 13.18
N CYS A 19 -0.03 3.16 12.37
CA CYS A 19 -0.64 4.25 11.61
C CYS A 19 -2.15 4.09 11.60
N GLU A 20 -2.88 5.15 11.92
CA GLU A 20 -4.33 5.21 11.83
C GLU A 20 -4.75 6.49 11.12
N VAL A 21 -5.61 6.35 10.11
CA VAL A 21 -6.18 7.44 9.32
C VAL A 21 -7.69 7.37 9.44
N ARG A 22 -8.34 8.50 9.74
CA ARG A 22 -9.79 8.62 9.88
C ARG A 22 -10.33 9.80 9.11
N GLY A 23 -11.24 9.54 8.17
CA GLY A 23 -11.99 10.57 7.47
C GLY A 23 -11.15 11.53 6.62
N LEU A 24 -9.97 11.08 6.16
CA LEU A 24 -9.05 11.95 5.45
C LEU A 24 -9.62 12.36 4.10
N SER A 25 -9.81 13.67 3.92
CA SER A 25 -10.43 14.21 2.72
C SER A 25 -9.65 15.40 2.17
N LYS A 26 -9.61 15.51 0.83
CA LYS A 26 -8.96 16.62 0.13
C LYS A 26 -9.65 16.93 -1.18
N SER A 27 -10.09 18.17 -1.35
CA SER A 27 -10.73 18.67 -2.57
C SER A 27 -9.74 19.42 -3.44
N TYR A 28 -9.79 19.16 -4.74
CA TYR A 28 -9.14 19.91 -5.81
C TYR A 28 -10.21 20.29 -6.86
N ARG A 29 -9.85 21.13 -7.83
CA ARG A 29 -10.79 21.57 -8.85
C ARG A 29 -11.46 20.42 -9.63
N ASN A 30 -10.71 19.35 -9.92
CA ASN A 30 -11.16 18.25 -10.77
C ASN A 30 -10.96 16.87 -10.10
N PHE A 31 -10.71 16.83 -8.80
CA PHE A 31 -10.49 15.60 -8.08
C PHE A 31 -10.83 15.76 -6.60
N TRP A 32 -11.45 14.76 -6.02
CA TRP A 32 -11.80 14.74 -4.60
C TRP A 32 -11.37 13.45 -3.94
N LEU A 33 -10.47 13.53 -2.96
CA LEU A 33 -10.19 12.45 -2.02
C LEU A 33 -11.25 12.48 -0.93
N ASN A 34 -12.00 11.38 -0.77
CA ASN A 34 -13.19 11.35 0.07
C ASN A 34 -13.10 10.29 1.15
N ASP A 35 -13.15 10.71 2.41
CA ASP A 35 -13.35 9.89 3.62
C ASP A 35 -12.41 8.67 3.71
N VAL A 36 -11.14 8.84 3.39
CA VAL A 36 -10.16 7.76 3.46
C VAL A 36 -9.89 7.41 4.92
N SER A 37 -10.19 6.16 5.28
CA SER A 37 -10.02 5.63 6.63
C SER A 37 -9.40 4.24 6.61
N PHE A 38 -8.34 4.02 7.40
CA PHE A 38 -7.69 2.72 7.55
C PHE A 38 -6.80 2.66 8.80
N LYS A 39 -6.39 1.44 9.15
CA LYS A 39 -5.41 1.17 10.20
C LYS A 39 -4.33 0.23 9.68
N LEU A 40 -3.10 0.48 10.09
CA LEU A 40 -1.98 -0.42 9.90
C LEU A 40 -1.40 -0.76 11.27
N GLU A 41 -1.37 -2.04 11.57
CA GLU A 41 -0.79 -2.54 12.81
C GLU A 41 0.71 -2.80 12.67
N PRO A 42 1.47 -2.87 13.78
CA PRO A 42 2.89 -3.22 13.73
C PRO A 42 3.11 -4.61 13.14
N GLY A 43 4.20 -4.79 12.41
CA GLY A 43 4.60 -6.08 11.83
C GLY A 43 4.05 -6.38 10.45
N TYR A 44 3.24 -5.51 9.85
CA TYR A 44 2.56 -5.79 8.60
C TYR A 44 2.95 -4.86 7.46
N ILE A 45 2.78 -5.38 6.24
CA ILE A 45 2.93 -4.65 4.98
C ILE A 45 1.54 -4.38 4.40
N MET A 46 1.19 -3.10 4.25
CA MET A 46 -0.03 -2.67 3.57
C MET A 46 0.27 -2.17 2.17
N GLY A 47 -0.31 -2.82 1.18
CA GLY A 47 -0.27 -2.39 -0.21
C GLY A 47 -1.44 -1.46 -0.53
N PHE A 48 -1.14 -0.25 -1.00
CA PHE A 48 -2.12 0.74 -1.41
C PHE A 48 -2.22 0.76 -2.94
N VAL A 49 -3.24 0.12 -3.49
CA VAL A 49 -3.37 -0.11 -4.92
C VAL A 49 -4.48 0.73 -5.55
N GLY A 50 -4.31 1.05 -6.81
CA GLY A 50 -5.27 1.79 -7.63
C GLY A 50 -4.62 2.33 -8.90
N ARG A 51 -5.44 2.74 -9.86
CA ARG A 51 -4.97 3.32 -11.13
C ARG A 51 -4.21 4.64 -10.89
N ASN A 52 -3.46 5.05 -11.92
CA ASN A 52 -2.86 6.39 -11.90
C ASN A 52 -3.96 7.45 -11.86
N GLY A 53 -3.82 8.42 -10.94
CA GLY A 53 -4.85 9.44 -10.69
C GLY A 53 -5.93 9.05 -9.68
N ALA A 54 -6.00 7.80 -9.21
CA ALA A 54 -7.03 7.35 -8.26
C ALA A 54 -6.95 8.01 -6.86
N GLY A 55 -5.81 8.64 -6.51
CA GLY A 55 -5.68 9.35 -5.24
C GLY A 55 -4.57 8.84 -4.31
N LYS A 56 -3.81 7.79 -4.68
CA LYS A 56 -2.74 7.19 -3.85
C LYS A 56 -1.74 8.22 -3.32
N SER A 57 -1.06 8.93 -4.21
CA SER A 57 -0.07 9.96 -3.83
C SER A 57 -0.70 11.14 -3.09
N THR A 58 -1.97 11.49 -3.39
CA THR A 58 -2.70 12.53 -2.68
C THR A 58 -2.97 12.10 -1.23
N THR A 59 -3.37 10.85 -1.02
CA THR A 59 -3.56 10.28 0.32
C THR A 59 -2.27 10.34 1.12
N ILE A 60 -1.18 9.79 0.58
CA ILE A 60 0.14 9.77 1.23
C ILE A 60 0.62 11.20 1.55
N LYS A 61 0.54 12.12 0.60
CA LYS A 61 0.95 13.52 0.82
C LYS A 61 0.06 14.23 1.86
N SER A 62 -1.23 13.92 1.91
CA SER A 62 -2.15 14.48 2.90
C SER A 62 -1.90 13.90 4.29
N MET A 63 -1.64 12.60 4.41
CA MET A 63 -1.24 11.95 5.66
C MET A 63 0.02 12.59 6.26
N LEU A 64 1.02 12.86 5.41
CA LEU A 64 2.29 13.48 5.78
C LEU A 64 2.22 15.02 5.89
N ARG A 65 1.03 15.61 5.72
CA ARG A 65 0.79 17.07 5.70
C ARG A 65 1.65 17.86 4.71
N LEU A 66 2.23 17.18 3.72
CA LEU A 66 2.85 17.84 2.55
C LEU A 66 1.80 18.55 1.69
N VAL A 67 0.57 18.06 1.74
CA VAL A 67 -0.64 18.72 1.29
C VAL A 67 -1.57 18.82 2.49
N LYS A 68 -2.06 20.02 2.80
CA LYS A 68 -2.99 20.21 3.91
C LYS A 68 -4.33 19.53 3.58
N PRO A 69 -4.77 18.53 4.35
CA PRO A 69 -6.09 17.94 4.17
C PRO A 69 -7.19 18.96 4.53
N ASP A 70 -8.37 18.76 3.98
CA ASP A 70 -9.52 19.59 4.31
C ASP A 70 -10.25 19.07 5.55
N CYS A 71 -10.28 17.73 5.72
CA CYS A 71 -10.83 17.03 6.89
C CYS A 71 -9.99 15.80 7.22
N GLY A 72 -10.25 15.22 8.39
CA GLY A 72 -9.69 13.95 8.84
C GLY A 72 -8.57 14.10 9.86
N GLU A 73 -8.25 12.96 10.48
CA GLU A 73 -7.22 12.84 11.50
C GLU A 73 -6.24 11.73 11.10
N VAL A 74 -4.96 11.96 11.38
CA VAL A 74 -3.89 10.97 11.21
C VAL A 74 -3.19 10.79 12.55
N LYS A 75 -3.10 9.54 13.00
CA LYS A 75 -2.27 9.15 14.14
C LYS A 75 -1.14 8.26 13.67
N MET A 76 0.06 8.52 14.15
CA MET A 76 1.24 7.69 13.94
C MET A 76 1.86 7.38 15.29
N PHE A 77 2.18 6.12 15.54
CA PHE A 77 2.74 5.67 16.83
C PHE A 77 1.86 6.05 18.06
N GLY A 78 0.52 6.09 17.86
CA GLY A 78 -0.44 6.52 18.89
C GLY A 78 -0.57 8.04 19.07
N MET A 79 0.27 8.85 18.43
CA MET A 79 0.29 10.32 18.53
C MET A 79 -0.48 10.96 17.37
N ASN A 80 -1.21 12.05 17.63
CA ASN A 80 -1.77 12.89 16.58
C ASN A 80 -0.62 13.50 15.75
N TYR A 81 -0.57 13.16 14.46
CA TYR A 81 0.54 13.56 13.59
C TYR A 81 0.64 15.07 13.42
N ALA A 82 -0.50 15.77 13.37
CA ALA A 82 -0.52 17.22 13.18
C ALA A 82 0.10 18.00 14.37
N GLU A 83 0.01 17.43 15.56
CA GLU A 83 0.51 18.04 16.80
C GLU A 83 1.92 17.58 17.16
N ASN A 84 2.33 16.40 16.66
CA ASN A 84 3.59 15.74 17.00
C ASN A 84 4.43 15.41 15.77
N GLU A 85 4.35 16.23 14.71
CA GLU A 85 4.96 15.96 13.41
C GLU A 85 6.48 15.71 13.53
N GLU A 86 7.18 16.52 14.31
CA GLU A 86 8.63 16.42 14.48
C GLU A 86 9.04 15.10 15.17
N GLU A 87 8.29 14.69 16.20
CA GLU A 87 8.55 13.43 16.90
C GLU A 87 8.23 12.21 16.02
N CYS A 88 7.09 12.24 15.34
CA CYS A 88 6.73 11.16 14.41
C CYS A 88 7.77 10.98 13.30
N LYS A 89 8.30 12.08 12.73
CA LYS A 89 9.28 12.04 11.64
C LYS A 89 10.58 11.34 12.02
N LYS A 90 10.98 11.32 13.29
CA LYS A 90 12.15 10.59 13.76
C LYS A 90 12.06 9.09 13.50
N HIS A 91 10.83 8.55 13.46
CA HIS A 91 10.54 7.13 13.30
C HIS A 91 9.95 6.77 11.93
N LEU A 92 9.87 7.74 11.00
CA LEU A 92 9.34 7.54 9.65
C LEU A 92 10.47 7.47 8.62
N GLY A 93 10.43 6.43 7.79
CA GLY A 93 11.17 6.40 6.54
C GLY A 93 10.23 6.73 5.38
N ILE A 94 10.54 7.79 4.62
CA ILE A 94 9.64 8.30 3.59
C ILE A 94 10.36 8.31 2.25
N VAL A 95 9.75 7.67 1.24
CA VAL A 95 10.20 7.70 -0.15
C VAL A 95 9.01 8.10 -1.03
N LEU A 96 9.05 9.31 -1.57
CA LEU A 96 7.96 9.87 -2.38
C LEU A 96 8.45 10.08 -3.82
N GLY A 97 7.92 9.29 -4.74
CA GLY A 97 8.14 9.45 -6.16
C GLY A 97 9.63 9.49 -6.56
N GLU A 98 9.96 10.33 -7.52
CA GLU A 98 11.33 10.50 -7.97
C GLU A 98 12.19 11.18 -6.90
N PHE A 99 13.25 10.50 -6.47
CA PHE A 99 14.25 11.02 -5.53
C PHE A 99 15.22 11.95 -6.27
N ASP A 100 14.76 13.15 -6.63
CA ASP A 100 15.57 14.14 -7.33
C ASP A 100 16.08 15.29 -6.44
N TYR A 101 15.83 15.19 -5.15
CA TYR A 101 16.36 16.14 -4.18
C TYR A 101 17.89 16.11 -4.21
N TYR A 102 18.51 17.26 -4.36
CA TYR A 102 19.97 17.40 -4.41
C TYR A 102 20.64 16.64 -5.57
N ALA A 103 20.01 16.60 -6.76
CA ALA A 103 20.46 15.86 -7.95
C ALA A 103 21.97 15.99 -8.23
N ASP A 104 22.55 17.20 -8.05
CA ASP A 104 23.96 17.49 -8.31
C ASP A 104 24.90 17.20 -7.12
N LYS A 105 24.37 16.74 -5.98
CA LYS A 105 25.20 16.43 -4.81
C LYS A 105 25.59 14.96 -4.79
N LYS A 106 26.79 14.68 -4.26
CA LYS A 106 27.27 13.32 -4.01
C LYS A 106 26.48 12.68 -2.89
N LEU A 107 26.26 11.34 -2.93
CA LEU A 107 25.52 10.60 -1.91
C LEU A 107 26.09 10.88 -0.51
N LYS A 108 27.41 10.80 -0.33
CA LYS A 108 28.07 11.11 0.95
C LYS A 108 27.73 12.51 1.50
N THR A 109 27.51 13.48 0.62
CA THR A 109 27.14 14.84 1.04
C THR A 109 25.70 14.89 1.52
N VAL A 110 24.79 14.24 0.78
CA VAL A 110 23.37 14.14 1.15
C VAL A 110 23.23 13.40 2.47
N THR A 111 23.86 12.22 2.61
CA THR A 111 23.89 11.45 3.86
C THR A 111 24.44 12.27 5.03
N GLY A 112 25.52 13.03 4.81
CA GLY A 112 26.09 13.90 5.84
C GLY A 112 25.17 15.02 6.32
N VAL A 113 24.20 15.44 5.49
CA VAL A 113 23.13 16.36 5.89
C VAL A 113 22.01 15.62 6.61
N VAL A 114 21.49 14.53 6.00
CA VAL A 114 20.34 13.77 6.52
C VAL A 114 20.60 13.26 7.95
N ARG A 115 21.76 12.65 8.19
CA ARG A 115 22.09 12.09 9.52
C ARG A 115 22.03 13.10 10.68
N ARG A 116 22.13 14.43 10.40
CA ARG A 116 22.05 15.46 11.44
C ARG A 116 20.65 15.67 12.00
N PHE A 117 19.63 15.21 11.26
CA PHE A 117 18.23 15.30 11.66
C PHE A 117 17.79 14.10 12.49
N TYR A 118 18.61 13.04 12.57
CA TYR A 118 18.27 11.80 13.24
C TYR A 118 19.26 11.48 14.38
N PRO A 119 18.90 11.76 15.64
CA PRO A 119 19.79 11.51 16.79
C PRO A 119 20.20 10.04 16.94
N GLU A 120 19.31 9.11 16.55
CA GLU A 120 19.54 7.66 16.61
C GLU A 120 20.15 7.08 15.35
N TRP A 121 20.91 7.88 14.58
CA TRP A 121 21.57 7.40 13.37
C TRP A 121 22.55 6.27 13.64
N ASP A 122 22.31 5.09 13.01
CA ASP A 122 23.19 3.92 13.05
C ASP A 122 24.12 3.91 11.81
N GLU A 123 25.34 4.36 11.99
CA GLU A 123 26.35 4.34 10.93
C GLU A 123 26.68 2.91 10.47
N ALA A 124 26.63 1.92 11.35
CA ALA A 124 26.89 0.52 10.97
C ALA A 124 25.76 -0.03 10.09
N ALA A 125 24.48 0.28 10.40
CA ALA A 125 23.35 -0.06 9.54
C ALA A 125 23.48 0.62 8.18
N TYR A 126 23.83 1.91 8.14
CA TYR A 126 24.08 2.63 6.90
C TYR A 126 25.15 1.94 6.04
N ARG A 127 26.29 1.61 6.61
CA ARG A 127 27.38 0.93 5.89
C ARG A 127 26.97 -0.44 5.36
N ARG A 128 26.20 -1.21 6.13
CA ARG A 128 25.64 -2.49 5.65
C ARG A 128 24.72 -2.29 4.44
N CYS A 129 23.83 -1.28 4.48
CA CYS A 129 22.94 -0.98 3.36
C CYS A 129 23.70 -0.51 2.11
N ILE A 130 24.66 0.41 2.26
CA ILE A 130 25.47 0.89 1.14
C ILE A 130 26.22 -0.26 0.46
N SER A 131 26.81 -1.17 1.25
CA SER A 131 27.51 -2.36 0.73
C SER A 131 26.56 -3.33 0.04
N ARG A 132 25.42 -3.66 0.69
CA ARG A 132 24.42 -4.58 0.15
C ARG A 132 23.80 -4.10 -1.15
N PHE A 133 23.55 -2.78 -1.24
CA PHE A 133 22.92 -2.16 -2.41
C PHE A 133 23.93 -1.75 -3.49
N GLU A 134 25.21 -2.04 -3.27
CA GLU A 134 26.32 -1.70 -4.19
C GLU A 134 26.33 -0.22 -4.59
N LEU A 135 26.09 0.67 -3.61
CA LEU A 135 25.98 2.10 -3.84
C LEU A 135 27.36 2.76 -3.72
N ASP A 136 27.77 3.48 -4.77
CA ASP A 136 28.98 4.31 -4.77
C ASP A 136 28.65 5.71 -4.23
N GLU A 137 29.08 5.99 -3.00
CA GLU A 137 28.85 7.28 -2.32
C GLU A 137 29.55 8.48 -3.00
N THR A 138 30.46 8.23 -3.95
CA THR A 138 31.14 9.29 -4.71
C THR A 138 30.30 9.78 -5.87
N LYS A 139 29.31 9.00 -6.33
CA LYS A 139 28.36 9.38 -7.37
C LYS A 139 27.40 10.47 -6.90
N ARG A 140 26.90 11.23 -7.86
CA ARG A 140 25.83 12.22 -7.65
C ARG A 140 24.47 11.53 -7.72
N VAL A 141 23.45 12.07 -7.04
CA VAL A 141 22.10 11.53 -7.06
C VAL A 141 21.56 11.34 -8.48
N LYS A 142 21.80 12.30 -9.38
CA LYS A 142 21.37 12.22 -10.79
C LYS A 142 22.04 11.11 -11.61
N GLU A 143 23.16 10.56 -11.14
CA GLU A 143 23.91 9.48 -11.81
C GLU A 143 23.38 8.09 -11.41
N LEU A 144 22.43 8.03 -10.47
CA LEU A 144 21.80 6.79 -10.04
C LEU A 144 20.64 6.41 -10.98
N SER A 145 20.48 5.12 -11.24
CA SER A 145 19.24 4.59 -11.83
C SER A 145 18.06 4.79 -10.85
N ALA A 146 16.82 4.65 -11.35
CA ALA A 146 15.63 4.73 -10.50
C ALA A 146 15.72 3.76 -9.32
N GLY A 147 16.08 2.50 -9.56
CA GLY A 147 16.26 1.50 -8.51
C GLY A 147 17.35 1.84 -7.50
N MET A 148 18.50 2.36 -7.96
CA MET A 148 19.55 2.81 -7.05
C MET A 148 19.10 4.00 -6.19
N LYS A 149 18.29 4.91 -6.72
CA LYS A 149 17.71 6.02 -5.96
C LYS A 149 16.81 5.50 -4.82
N VAL A 150 15.93 4.52 -5.12
CA VAL A 150 15.07 3.88 -4.09
C VAL A 150 15.91 3.14 -3.06
N LYS A 151 16.88 2.31 -3.49
CA LYS A 151 17.82 1.62 -2.59
C LYS A 151 18.57 2.60 -1.68
N TYR A 152 19.01 3.75 -2.22
CA TYR A 152 19.66 4.79 -1.42
C TYR A 152 18.71 5.43 -0.39
N ALA A 153 17.48 5.76 -0.79
CA ALA A 153 16.48 6.30 0.11
C ALA A 153 16.14 5.31 1.25
N LEU A 154 16.05 4.02 0.93
CA LEU A 154 15.89 2.95 1.94
C LEU A 154 17.12 2.85 2.84
N ALA A 155 18.35 2.95 2.30
CA ALA A 155 19.55 2.94 3.13
C ALA A 155 19.51 4.07 4.17
N LEU A 156 19.06 5.28 3.80
CA LEU A 156 18.87 6.37 4.74
C LEU A 156 17.80 6.05 5.79
N ALA A 157 16.63 5.56 5.37
CA ALA A 157 15.51 5.24 6.25
C ALA A 157 15.86 4.12 7.26
N LEU A 158 16.54 3.07 6.81
CA LEU A 158 16.97 1.96 7.66
C LEU A 158 18.05 2.36 8.68
N SER A 159 18.79 3.46 8.39
CA SER A 159 19.90 3.91 9.23
C SER A 159 19.50 4.79 10.40
N HIS A 160 18.24 5.25 10.46
CA HIS A 160 17.74 6.04 11.58
C HIS A 160 16.66 5.32 12.40
N ASN A 161 16.65 3.99 12.33
CA ASN A 161 15.73 3.14 13.09
C ASN A 161 14.24 3.45 12.82
N ALA A 162 13.89 3.69 11.55
CA ALA A 162 12.50 3.90 11.14
C ALA A 162 11.63 2.71 11.56
N ARG A 163 10.46 3.01 12.15
CA ARG A 163 9.46 2.01 12.54
C ARG A 163 8.37 1.84 11.48
N LEU A 164 8.12 2.87 10.69
CA LEU A 164 7.15 2.86 9.59
C LEU A 164 7.81 3.41 8.32
N LEU A 165 7.79 2.62 7.24
CA LEU A 165 8.14 3.11 5.90
C LEU A 165 6.86 3.50 5.16
N ILE A 166 6.87 4.68 4.54
CA ILE A 166 5.79 5.15 3.65
C ILE A 166 6.42 5.41 2.29
N LEU A 167 6.04 4.60 1.31
CA LEU A 167 6.68 4.54 0.00
C LEU A 167 5.63 4.79 -1.10
N ASP A 168 5.86 5.81 -1.94
CA ASP A 168 4.97 6.11 -3.06
C ASP A 168 5.58 5.58 -4.37
N GLU A 169 4.96 4.53 -4.94
CA GLU A 169 5.36 3.83 -6.17
C GLU A 169 6.84 3.37 -6.18
N PRO A 170 7.34 2.69 -5.11
CA PRO A 170 8.77 2.39 -4.97
C PRO A 170 9.30 1.39 -6.00
N THR A 171 8.44 0.60 -6.63
CA THR A 171 8.79 -0.43 -7.62
C THR A 171 8.63 0.05 -9.06
N SER A 172 8.06 1.24 -9.25
CA SER A 172 7.82 1.80 -10.58
C SER A 172 9.11 2.05 -11.35
N GLY A 173 9.16 1.59 -12.59
CA GLY A 173 10.35 1.74 -13.45
C GLY A 173 11.55 0.86 -13.08
N LEU A 174 11.38 -0.10 -12.16
CA LEU A 174 12.39 -1.11 -11.88
C LEU A 174 12.28 -2.28 -12.85
N ASP A 175 13.42 -2.88 -13.19
CA ASP A 175 13.45 -4.18 -13.86
C ASP A 175 12.95 -5.29 -12.90
N PRO A 176 12.54 -6.46 -13.42
CA PRO A 176 11.96 -7.52 -12.59
C PRO A 176 12.87 -8.02 -11.47
N VAL A 177 14.20 -8.04 -11.67
CA VAL A 177 15.16 -8.51 -10.64
C VAL A 177 15.28 -7.49 -9.51
N SER A 178 15.51 -6.22 -9.85
CA SER A 178 15.58 -5.13 -8.87
C SER A 178 14.29 -4.97 -8.08
N ARG A 179 13.14 -5.23 -8.72
CA ARG A 179 11.84 -5.22 -8.05
C ARG A 179 11.73 -6.35 -7.03
N ASP A 180 12.08 -7.56 -7.40
CA ASP A 180 12.02 -8.73 -6.52
C ASP A 180 12.92 -8.55 -5.29
N GLU A 181 14.17 -8.11 -5.50
CA GLU A 181 15.09 -7.75 -4.42
C GLU A 181 14.51 -6.69 -3.45
N LEU A 182 13.80 -5.69 -3.98
CA LEU A 182 13.17 -4.64 -3.17
C LEU A 182 12.04 -5.21 -2.30
N LEU A 183 11.21 -6.09 -2.86
CA LEU A 183 10.13 -6.73 -2.12
C LEU A 183 10.66 -7.69 -1.04
N ASP A 184 11.80 -8.36 -1.28
CA ASP A 184 12.49 -9.14 -0.24
C ASP A 184 12.98 -8.25 0.91
N ILE A 185 13.52 -7.08 0.62
CA ILE A 185 13.91 -6.10 1.63
C ILE A 185 12.70 -5.66 2.47
N PHE A 186 11.51 -5.52 1.86
CA PHE A 186 10.29 -5.18 2.59
C PHE A 186 9.90 -6.26 3.60
N ARG A 187 9.94 -7.54 3.19
CA ARG A 187 9.67 -8.67 4.10
C ARG A 187 10.68 -8.73 5.24
N GLU A 188 11.97 -8.56 4.93
CA GLU A 188 13.02 -8.51 5.96
C GLU A 188 12.82 -7.35 6.93
N PHE A 189 12.36 -6.18 6.44
CA PHE A 189 12.14 -5.01 7.28
C PHE A 189 11.08 -5.26 8.36
N VAL A 190 9.98 -5.94 8.03
CA VAL A 190 8.89 -6.21 8.98
C VAL A 190 9.07 -7.49 9.80
N ALA A 191 10.09 -8.30 9.53
CA ALA A 191 10.29 -9.62 10.12
C ALA A 191 10.42 -9.63 11.66
N ASP A 192 10.74 -8.50 12.27
CA ASP A 192 10.80 -8.38 13.74
C ASP A 192 9.42 -8.21 14.40
N GLY A 193 8.35 -8.08 13.61
CA GLY A 193 6.97 -7.87 14.08
C GLY A 193 6.69 -6.48 14.67
N LYS A 194 7.65 -5.54 14.60
CA LYS A 194 7.54 -4.20 15.21
C LYS A 194 7.53 -3.07 14.20
N ARG A 195 8.04 -3.33 13.01
CA ARG A 195 8.17 -2.37 11.92
C ARG A 195 7.15 -2.67 10.85
N SER A 196 6.64 -1.65 10.16
CA SER A 196 5.60 -1.81 9.15
C SER A 196 5.90 -1.00 7.90
N ILE A 197 5.24 -1.35 6.82
CA ILE A 197 5.35 -0.66 5.53
C ILE A 197 3.96 -0.32 5.00
N LEU A 198 3.78 0.91 4.56
CA LEU A 198 2.70 1.33 3.68
C LEU A 198 3.32 1.71 2.33
N PHE A 199 3.01 0.98 1.27
CA PHE A 199 3.51 1.33 -0.06
C PHE A 199 2.39 1.42 -1.08
N SER A 200 2.44 2.45 -1.94
CA SER A 200 1.54 2.54 -3.07
C SER A 200 2.11 1.83 -4.28
N THR A 201 1.23 1.23 -5.08
CA THR A 201 1.60 0.62 -6.35
C THR A 201 0.39 0.58 -7.31
N HIS A 202 0.65 0.52 -8.61
CA HIS A 202 -0.33 0.15 -9.63
C HIS A 202 -0.05 -1.26 -10.18
N ILE A 203 0.92 -1.98 -9.62
CA ILE A 203 1.38 -3.30 -10.04
C ILE A 203 0.88 -4.34 -9.05
N THR A 204 -0.16 -5.07 -9.41
CA THR A 204 -0.84 -6.05 -8.55
C THR A 204 0.07 -7.18 -8.11
N SER A 205 0.98 -7.63 -8.98
CA SER A 205 1.93 -8.70 -8.64
C SER A 205 2.89 -8.37 -7.50
N ASP A 206 3.09 -7.08 -7.16
CA ASP A 206 3.88 -6.69 -6.00
C ASP A 206 3.12 -7.00 -4.70
N LEU A 207 1.79 -6.81 -4.73
CA LEU A 207 0.92 -7.12 -3.59
C LEU A 207 0.89 -8.63 -3.31
N ASP A 208 0.76 -9.43 -4.37
CA ASP A 208 0.75 -10.90 -4.23
C ASP A 208 2.03 -11.42 -3.57
N LYS A 209 3.14 -10.74 -3.80
CA LYS A 209 4.45 -11.14 -3.28
C LYS A 209 4.69 -10.76 -1.82
N CYS A 210 4.24 -9.59 -1.36
CA CYS A 210 4.68 -9.11 -0.04
C CYS A 210 3.61 -8.44 0.82
N ALA A 211 2.42 -8.09 0.30
CA ALA A 211 1.41 -7.41 1.10
C ALA A 211 0.61 -8.38 1.98
N ASP A 212 0.43 -8.02 3.24
CA ASP A 212 -0.48 -8.71 4.18
C ASP A 212 -1.88 -8.11 4.08
N TYR A 213 -1.97 -6.77 3.98
CA TYR A 213 -3.20 -6.01 3.84
C TYR A 213 -3.23 -5.28 2.50
N ILE A 214 -4.42 -5.14 1.94
CA ILE A 214 -4.65 -4.40 0.70
C ILE A 214 -5.67 -3.31 0.93
N MET A 215 -5.36 -2.12 0.44
CA MET A 215 -6.27 -1.01 0.35
C MET A 215 -6.40 -0.60 -1.11
N TYR A 216 -7.59 -0.78 -1.69
CA TYR A 216 -7.87 -0.42 -3.08
C TYR A 216 -8.64 0.90 -3.14
N ILE A 217 -8.05 1.89 -3.83
CA ILE A 217 -8.66 3.20 -4.06
C ILE A 217 -9.05 3.37 -5.52
N LYS A 218 -10.23 3.92 -5.74
CA LYS A 218 -10.77 4.32 -7.04
C LYS A 218 -11.43 5.69 -6.91
N ASP A 219 -11.13 6.61 -7.83
CA ASP A 219 -11.71 7.95 -7.92
C ASP A 219 -11.80 8.69 -6.58
N GLY A 220 -10.76 8.56 -5.77
CA GLY A 220 -10.64 9.19 -4.46
C GLY A 220 -11.37 8.49 -3.32
N CYS A 221 -12.02 7.36 -3.54
CA CYS A 221 -12.72 6.57 -2.53
C CYS A 221 -12.06 5.21 -2.29
N ILE A 222 -12.03 4.74 -1.05
CA ILE A 222 -11.60 3.38 -0.74
C ILE A 222 -12.75 2.42 -1.06
N LEU A 223 -12.51 1.50 -2.00
CA LEU A 223 -13.47 0.45 -2.36
C LEU A 223 -13.29 -0.81 -1.52
N MET A 224 -12.05 -1.16 -1.19
CA MET A 224 -11.72 -2.35 -0.41
C MET A 224 -10.57 -2.02 0.55
N ASN A 225 -10.66 -2.52 1.76
CA ASN A 225 -9.62 -2.42 2.77
C ASN A 225 -9.70 -3.62 3.71
N GLY A 226 -8.67 -4.46 3.74
CA GLY A 226 -8.68 -5.66 4.57
C GLY A 226 -7.46 -6.55 4.35
N ASP A 227 -7.51 -7.70 5.01
CA ASP A 227 -6.55 -8.78 4.81
C ASP A 227 -6.56 -9.25 3.36
N ARG A 228 -5.39 -9.49 2.79
CA ARG A 228 -5.24 -9.90 1.38
C ARG A 228 -5.94 -11.23 1.09
N GLU A 229 -5.80 -12.22 1.96
CA GLU A 229 -6.36 -13.55 1.76
C GLU A 229 -7.89 -13.53 1.90
N GLU A 230 -8.41 -12.72 2.82
CA GLU A 230 -9.86 -12.49 2.97
C GLU A 230 -10.44 -11.81 1.72
N ILE A 231 -9.76 -10.77 1.19
CA ILE A 231 -10.20 -10.09 -0.03
C ILE A 231 -10.20 -11.08 -1.20
N ILE A 232 -9.11 -11.80 -1.45
CA ILE A 232 -9.01 -12.76 -2.55
C ILE A 232 -10.04 -13.90 -2.37
N GLY A 233 -10.18 -14.42 -1.16
CA GLY A 233 -11.12 -15.49 -0.82
C GLY A 233 -12.59 -15.11 -0.99
N GLY A 234 -12.90 -13.81 -0.94
CA GLY A 234 -14.25 -13.27 -1.13
C GLY A 234 -14.77 -13.29 -2.57
N TYR A 235 -13.94 -13.68 -3.56
CA TYR A 235 -14.30 -13.62 -4.98
C TYR A 235 -13.88 -14.86 -5.75
N ARG A 236 -14.64 -15.16 -6.84
CA ARG A 236 -14.34 -16.22 -7.80
C ARG A 236 -14.46 -15.69 -9.23
N LEU A 237 -13.66 -16.25 -10.11
CA LEU A 237 -13.86 -16.13 -11.55
C LEU A 237 -14.80 -17.24 -12.01
N VAL A 238 -15.78 -16.89 -12.85
CA VAL A 238 -16.76 -17.82 -13.43
C VAL A 238 -16.59 -17.79 -14.95
N CYS A 239 -16.53 -18.96 -15.58
CA CYS A 239 -16.46 -19.10 -17.03
C CYS A 239 -17.64 -19.92 -17.53
N GLY A 240 -18.28 -19.47 -18.62
CA GLY A 240 -19.40 -20.17 -19.25
C GLY A 240 -19.52 -19.87 -20.74
N GLY A 241 -20.31 -20.67 -21.44
CA GLY A 241 -20.74 -20.38 -22.81
C GLY A 241 -21.82 -19.30 -22.85
N LYS A 242 -22.14 -18.77 -24.04
CA LYS A 242 -23.19 -17.73 -24.15
C LYS A 242 -24.57 -18.20 -23.70
N ALA A 243 -24.84 -19.50 -23.83
CA ALA A 243 -26.14 -20.10 -23.40
C ALA A 243 -26.27 -20.24 -21.88
N ASP A 244 -25.14 -20.18 -21.13
CA ASP A 244 -25.11 -20.37 -19.69
C ASP A 244 -25.39 -19.06 -18.93
N MET A 245 -25.48 -17.91 -19.61
CA MET A 245 -25.80 -16.64 -18.99
C MET A 245 -27.30 -16.58 -18.65
N THR A 246 -27.63 -16.88 -17.43
CA THR A 246 -29.00 -16.71 -16.91
C THR A 246 -29.18 -15.31 -16.31
N PRO A 247 -30.45 -14.81 -16.22
CA PRO A 247 -30.70 -13.51 -15.57
C PRO A 247 -30.21 -13.46 -14.10
N GLU A 248 -30.30 -14.60 -13.37
CA GLU A 248 -29.81 -14.69 -12.01
C GLU A 248 -28.28 -14.59 -11.94
N LEU A 249 -27.59 -15.26 -12.88
CA LEU A 249 -26.12 -15.16 -12.96
C LEU A 249 -25.68 -13.77 -13.37
N GLU A 250 -26.30 -13.16 -14.38
CA GLU A 250 -25.98 -11.81 -14.82
C GLU A 250 -26.13 -10.77 -13.69
N ALA A 251 -27.18 -10.91 -12.88
CA ALA A 251 -27.40 -10.05 -11.71
C ALA A 251 -26.40 -10.28 -10.56
N ALA A 252 -25.81 -11.47 -10.46
CA ALA A 252 -24.83 -11.81 -9.43
C ALA A 252 -23.40 -11.45 -9.84
N LEU A 253 -23.12 -11.29 -11.14
CA LEU A 253 -21.79 -10.96 -11.66
C LEU A 253 -21.44 -9.49 -11.41
N ILE A 254 -20.26 -9.26 -10.84
CA ILE A 254 -19.72 -7.91 -10.57
C ILE A 254 -19.24 -7.25 -11.87
N GLY A 255 -18.78 -8.04 -12.81
CA GLY A 255 -18.37 -7.58 -14.13
C GLY A 255 -18.18 -8.75 -15.08
N VAL A 256 -18.35 -8.51 -16.36
CA VAL A 256 -18.32 -9.55 -17.39
C VAL A 256 -17.42 -9.15 -18.55
N LYS A 257 -16.56 -10.07 -18.95
CA LYS A 257 -15.76 -9.98 -20.17
C LYS A 257 -16.31 -11.01 -21.17
N GLU A 258 -16.96 -10.54 -22.21
CA GLU A 258 -17.40 -11.40 -23.30
C GLU A 258 -16.23 -11.84 -24.19
N THR A 259 -16.31 -13.07 -24.67
CA THR A 259 -15.37 -13.67 -25.63
C THR A 259 -16.13 -14.22 -26.82
N ALA A 260 -15.39 -14.65 -27.86
CA ALA A 260 -16.01 -15.28 -29.05
C ALA A 260 -16.81 -16.54 -28.67
N PHE A 261 -16.40 -17.26 -27.63
CA PHE A 261 -16.96 -18.58 -27.28
C PHE A 261 -17.82 -18.57 -26.01
N GLY A 262 -17.89 -17.44 -25.28
CA GLY A 262 -18.65 -17.36 -24.03
C GLY A 262 -18.27 -16.11 -23.25
N PHE A 263 -18.20 -16.24 -21.92
CA PHE A 263 -17.87 -15.15 -21.03
C PHE A 263 -16.93 -15.61 -19.90
N THR A 264 -16.27 -14.64 -19.30
CA THR A 264 -15.64 -14.76 -17.99
C THR A 264 -16.12 -13.60 -17.13
N GLY A 265 -16.56 -13.88 -15.90
CA GLY A 265 -17.07 -12.88 -14.99
C GLY A 265 -16.48 -13.03 -13.59
N LEU A 266 -16.58 -11.97 -12.78
CA LEU A 266 -16.24 -11.98 -11.36
C LEU A 266 -17.54 -12.08 -10.55
N ILE A 267 -17.57 -12.98 -9.58
CA ILE A 267 -18.69 -13.17 -8.66
C ILE A 267 -18.19 -13.12 -7.20
N ALA A 268 -18.99 -12.61 -6.28
CA ALA A 268 -18.69 -12.73 -4.87
C ALA A 268 -18.90 -14.18 -4.40
N GLU A 269 -18.04 -14.67 -3.51
CA GLU A 269 -18.12 -16.04 -2.96
C GLU A 269 -19.52 -16.36 -2.38
N ARG A 270 -20.15 -15.38 -1.73
CA ARG A 270 -21.51 -15.51 -1.16
C ARG A 270 -22.61 -15.75 -2.20
N ASP A 271 -22.39 -15.33 -3.45
CA ASP A 271 -23.36 -15.40 -4.54
C ASP A 271 -23.05 -16.55 -5.51
N LEU A 272 -22.05 -17.42 -5.18
CA LEU A 272 -21.53 -18.48 -6.03
C LEU A 272 -22.61 -19.51 -6.46
N ASN A 273 -23.67 -19.65 -5.69
CA ASN A 273 -24.80 -20.51 -6.04
C ASN A 273 -25.46 -20.16 -7.38
N ALA A 274 -25.38 -18.86 -7.81
CA ALA A 274 -25.91 -18.44 -9.12
C ALA A 274 -25.09 -19.00 -10.29
N ALA A 275 -23.87 -19.47 -10.04
CA ALA A 275 -22.96 -20.06 -11.02
C ALA A 275 -22.89 -21.60 -10.92
N ASP A 276 -23.90 -22.24 -10.30
CA ASP A 276 -23.90 -23.70 -10.11
C ASP A 276 -23.79 -24.43 -11.46
N GLY A 277 -22.91 -25.43 -11.50
CA GLY A 277 -22.63 -26.20 -12.74
C GLY A 277 -21.65 -25.53 -13.71
N LEU A 278 -21.20 -24.29 -13.44
CA LEU A 278 -20.20 -23.61 -14.27
C LEU A 278 -18.77 -23.83 -13.76
N GLN A 279 -17.81 -23.61 -14.65
CA GLN A 279 -16.39 -23.66 -14.28
C GLN A 279 -16.02 -22.40 -13.46
N THR A 280 -15.46 -22.62 -12.26
CA THR A 280 -14.97 -21.53 -11.39
C THR A 280 -13.49 -21.66 -11.13
N ALA A 281 -12.84 -20.51 -10.87
CA ALA A 281 -11.43 -20.43 -10.49
C ALA A 281 -11.24 -19.39 -9.38
N PRO A 282 -10.19 -19.51 -8.53
CA PRO A 282 -9.82 -18.44 -7.62
C PRO A 282 -9.60 -17.13 -8.38
N ALA A 283 -10.05 -16.02 -7.80
CA ALA A 283 -9.71 -14.69 -8.30
C ALA A 283 -8.32 -14.28 -7.76
N ASP A 284 -7.64 -13.40 -8.46
CA ASP A 284 -6.46 -12.67 -8.01
C ASP A 284 -6.78 -11.17 -7.90
N ILE A 285 -5.86 -10.40 -7.32
CA ILE A 285 -6.07 -8.95 -7.13
C ILE A 285 -6.25 -8.24 -8.47
N GLU A 286 -5.52 -8.67 -9.50
CA GLU A 286 -5.64 -8.07 -10.84
C GLU A 286 -7.04 -8.28 -11.42
N SER A 287 -7.57 -9.48 -11.33
CA SER A 287 -8.92 -9.81 -11.77
C SER A 287 -9.98 -9.04 -11.00
N ILE A 288 -9.88 -8.98 -9.68
CA ILE A 288 -10.81 -8.23 -8.83
C ILE A 288 -10.84 -6.76 -9.28
N MET A 289 -9.68 -6.11 -9.42
CA MET A 289 -9.60 -4.72 -9.88
C MET A 289 -10.18 -4.56 -11.29
N LEU A 290 -9.81 -5.45 -12.23
CA LEU A 290 -10.25 -5.36 -13.63
C LEU A 290 -11.78 -5.42 -13.74
N TYR A 291 -12.41 -6.38 -13.06
CA TYR A 291 -13.86 -6.56 -13.14
C TYR A 291 -14.64 -5.50 -12.36
N THR A 292 -14.12 -5.03 -11.22
CA THR A 292 -14.70 -3.92 -10.47
C THR A 292 -14.69 -2.62 -11.28
N GLU A 293 -13.60 -2.35 -12.00
CA GLU A 293 -13.50 -1.16 -12.89
C GLU A 293 -14.50 -1.21 -14.05
N LYS A 294 -14.74 -2.39 -14.62
CA LYS A 294 -15.66 -2.53 -15.75
C LYS A 294 -17.14 -2.54 -15.37
N TYR A 295 -17.47 -2.95 -14.16
CA TYR A 295 -18.84 -3.03 -13.69
C TYR A 295 -19.52 -1.64 -13.62
N GLU A 296 -18.82 -0.65 -13.10
CA GLU A 296 -19.37 0.71 -13.02
C GLU A 296 -19.56 1.37 -14.39
N LEU A 297 -18.78 0.99 -15.40
CA LEU A 297 -18.95 1.47 -16.77
C LEU A 297 -20.29 1.04 -17.40
N HIS A 298 -20.92 -0.03 -16.88
CA HIS A 298 -22.21 -0.51 -17.36
C HIS A 298 -23.41 0.11 -16.61
N GLN A 299 -23.19 0.74 -15.45
CA GLN A 299 -24.27 1.45 -14.72
C GLN A 299 -24.47 2.90 -15.15
N GLU A 300 -23.49 3.50 -15.85
CA GLU A 300 -23.55 4.88 -16.34
C GLU A 300 -24.02 5.01 -17.81
N ALA A 301 -24.35 3.91 -18.49
CA ALA A 301 -24.89 3.87 -19.85
C ALA A 301 -26.39 3.58 -19.86
#